data_8a30f59eb4ff9890bf423d6c742f1c07
#
_entry.id   8a30f59eb4ff9890bf423d6c742f1c07
#
_cell.length_a   1.000
_cell.length_b   1.000
_cell.length_c   1.000
_cell.angle_alpha   90.00
_cell.angle_beta   90.00
_cell.angle_gamma   90.00
#
_symmetry.space_group_name_H-M   'P 1'
#
loop_
_entity.id
_entity.type
_entity.pdbx_description
1 polymer ?
#
loop_
_entity_poly.entity_id
_entity_poly.type
_entity_poly.pdbx_seq_one_letter_code
_entity_poly.pdbx_strand_id
1 'polypeptide(L)'
;MNGSLQDVQRLGQSIWYDNIRRGLIKSGELQRLIDLGVSGLTSNPTIFEKAIAGSTDYDEALLEMAHQDRSPQEVFEALAIEDIQAAADLLRPIYDRTNGNDGYASLEVSPHLAHDTAGTIAEAERLFGALNRPNVMVKVPATTEGVS
;
A
#
# COMPACT_ATOMS: atom_id res chain seq x y z
N MET A 1 15.83 25.94 14.52
CA MET A 1 14.52 25.23 14.61
C MET A 1 14.66 24.03 13.69
N ASN A 2 14.83 22.83 14.24
CA ASN A 2 14.74 21.62 13.43
C ASN A 2 13.25 21.40 13.18
N GLY A 3 12.78 21.74 11.97
CA GLY A 3 11.41 21.49 11.56
C GLY A 3 11.13 19.99 11.60
N SER A 4 10.07 19.58 12.31
CA SER A 4 9.62 18.20 12.35
C SER A 4 8.60 17.96 11.23
N LEU A 5 8.38 16.70 10.83
CA LEU A 5 7.30 16.36 9.90
C LEU A 5 5.94 16.83 10.44
N GLN A 6 5.78 16.82 11.77
CA GLN A 6 4.58 17.33 12.44
C GLN A 6 4.39 18.85 12.24
N ASP A 7 5.47 19.63 12.13
CA ASP A 7 5.37 21.07 11.82
C ASP A 7 4.86 21.29 10.39
N VAL A 8 5.28 20.43 9.45
CA VAL A 8 4.79 20.44 8.07
C VAL A 8 3.30 20.07 8.01
N GLN A 9 2.88 19.10 8.81
CA GLN A 9 1.45 18.73 8.92
C GLN A 9 0.58 19.88 9.45
N ARG A 10 1.09 20.70 10.42
CA ARG A 10 0.37 21.88 10.91
C ARG A 10 0.13 22.94 9.83
N LEU A 11 0.92 22.90 8.75
CA LEU A 11 0.73 23.75 7.57
C LEU A 11 -0.24 23.13 6.55
N GLY A 12 -0.91 22.03 6.89
CA GLY A 12 -1.90 21.37 6.05
C GLY A 12 -1.28 20.41 5.02
N GLN A 13 -0.01 20.00 5.20
CA GLN A 13 0.64 19.01 4.34
C GLN A 13 0.51 17.61 4.91
N SER A 14 0.20 16.64 4.05
CA SER A 14 0.22 15.22 4.35
C SER A 14 1.55 14.63 3.87
N ILE A 15 2.26 13.94 4.75
CA ILE A 15 3.57 13.36 4.45
C ILE A 15 3.41 11.85 4.28
N TRP A 16 3.68 11.36 3.08
CA TRP A 16 3.56 9.97 2.74
C TRP A 16 4.91 9.32 2.49
N TYR A 17 5.05 8.06 2.92
CA TYR A 17 6.23 7.25 2.70
C TYR A 17 6.06 6.43 1.41
N ASP A 18 6.94 6.67 0.43
CA ASP A 18 6.90 5.96 -0.86
C ASP A 18 7.73 4.69 -0.82
N ASN A 19 7.33 3.76 0.02
CA ASN A 19 7.89 2.42 0.12
C ASN A 19 7.02 1.51 0.99
N ILE A 20 7.12 0.20 0.76
CA ILE A 20 6.56 -0.83 1.63
C ILE A 20 7.40 -2.11 1.53
N ARG A 21 7.55 -2.79 2.64
CA ARG A 21 8.07 -4.15 2.74
C ARG A 21 7.60 -4.77 4.05
N ARG A 22 7.46 -6.07 4.07
CA ARG A 22 7.00 -6.82 5.25
C ARG A 22 7.88 -6.57 6.49
N GLY A 23 9.19 -6.53 6.32
CA GLY A 23 10.15 -6.24 7.37
C GLY A 23 10.00 -4.85 7.99
N LEU A 24 9.62 -3.82 7.20
CA LEU A 24 9.31 -2.48 7.70
C LEU A 24 8.15 -2.50 8.72
N ILE A 25 7.15 -3.35 8.44
CA ILE A 25 5.97 -3.51 9.29
C ILE A 25 6.31 -4.35 10.53
N LYS A 26 6.87 -5.54 10.32
CA LYS A 26 7.20 -6.50 11.39
C LYS A 26 8.23 -5.96 12.41
N SER A 27 9.19 -5.15 11.97
CA SER A 27 10.21 -4.55 12.87
C SER A 27 9.70 -3.37 13.69
N GLY A 28 8.50 -2.86 13.42
CA GLY A 28 7.96 -1.63 14.02
C GLY A 28 8.58 -0.34 13.43
N GLU A 29 9.34 -0.43 12.35
CA GLU A 29 9.93 0.74 11.69
C GLU A 29 8.85 1.64 11.09
N LEU A 30 7.79 1.07 10.49
CA LEU A 30 6.66 1.84 9.99
C LEU A 30 5.96 2.61 11.13
N GLN A 31 5.76 1.98 12.28
CA GLN A 31 5.18 2.67 13.44
C GLN A 31 6.06 3.86 13.88
N ARG A 32 7.38 3.69 13.90
CA ARG A 32 8.29 4.81 14.23
C ARG A 32 8.20 5.96 13.23
N LEU A 33 8.05 5.68 11.93
CA LEU A 33 7.84 6.71 10.92
C LEU A 33 6.51 7.46 11.13
N ILE A 34 5.45 6.73 11.48
CA ILE A 34 4.15 7.29 11.84
C ILE A 34 4.28 8.22 13.06
N ASP A 35 5.00 7.80 14.10
CA ASP A 35 5.23 8.59 15.31
C ASP A 35 6.04 9.88 15.02
N LEU A 36 6.90 9.85 14.00
CA LEU A 36 7.64 11.03 13.52
C LEU A 36 6.79 11.99 12.68
N GLY A 37 5.62 11.56 12.19
CA GLY A 37 4.71 12.41 11.41
C GLY A 37 4.44 11.93 9.98
N VAL A 38 4.81 10.69 9.62
CA VAL A 38 4.32 10.08 8.38
C VAL A 38 2.84 9.74 8.57
N SER A 39 2.00 10.15 7.64
CA SER A 39 0.55 10.02 7.73
C SER A 39 -0.08 9.19 6.61
N GLY A 40 0.71 8.69 5.69
CA GLY A 40 0.27 7.80 4.64
C GLY A 40 1.42 7.01 4.03
N LEU A 41 1.06 6.04 3.21
CA LEU A 41 2.01 5.16 2.55
C LEU A 41 1.56 4.89 1.12
N THR A 42 2.51 4.92 0.19
CA THR A 42 2.26 4.52 -1.19
C THR A 42 3.14 3.36 -1.61
N SER A 43 2.63 2.55 -2.51
CA SER A 43 3.32 1.41 -3.11
C SER A 43 3.16 1.40 -4.63
N ASN A 44 3.92 0.56 -5.28
CA ASN A 44 3.75 0.21 -6.68
C ASN A 44 4.31 -1.21 -6.93
N PRO A 45 4.03 -1.84 -8.09
CA PRO A 45 4.50 -3.19 -8.38
C PRO A 45 6.02 -3.37 -8.25
N THR A 46 6.82 -2.39 -8.67
CA THR A 46 8.28 -2.46 -8.60
C THR A 46 8.80 -2.44 -7.15
N ILE A 47 8.13 -1.69 -6.26
CA ILE A 47 8.47 -1.68 -4.83
C ILE A 47 8.24 -3.07 -4.24
N PHE A 48 7.09 -3.69 -4.51
CA PHE A 48 6.79 -5.05 -4.02
C PHE A 48 7.72 -6.10 -4.63
N GLU A 49 7.98 -6.04 -5.93
CA GLU A 49 8.93 -6.96 -6.59
C GLU A 49 10.29 -6.93 -5.90
N LYS A 50 10.84 -5.74 -5.68
CA LYS A 50 12.13 -5.59 -4.97
C LYS A 50 12.07 -6.06 -3.52
N ALA A 51 10.98 -5.82 -2.82
CA ALA A 51 10.80 -6.24 -1.45
C ALA A 51 10.75 -7.78 -1.33
N ILE A 52 9.98 -8.44 -2.19
CA ILE A 52 9.82 -9.90 -2.21
C ILE A 52 11.11 -10.58 -2.66
N ALA A 53 11.72 -10.13 -3.76
CA ALA A 53 12.93 -10.75 -4.29
C ALA A 53 14.19 -10.41 -3.49
N GLY A 54 14.20 -9.31 -2.76
CA GLY A 54 15.39 -8.77 -2.07
C GLY A 54 15.50 -9.10 -0.59
N SER A 55 14.55 -9.85 -0.01
CA SER A 55 14.54 -10.16 1.42
C SER A 55 14.02 -11.58 1.70
N THR A 56 14.28 -12.07 2.90
CA THR A 56 13.72 -13.33 3.42
C THR A 56 12.40 -13.13 4.17
N ASP A 57 11.88 -11.92 4.19
CA ASP A 57 10.67 -11.57 4.94
C ASP A 57 9.42 -12.29 4.44
N TYR A 58 9.45 -12.80 3.21
CA TYR A 58 8.34 -13.47 2.52
C TYR A 58 8.51 -14.97 2.39
N ASP A 59 9.65 -15.54 2.78
CA ASP A 59 9.99 -16.97 2.56
C ASP A 59 8.93 -17.90 3.17
N GLU A 60 8.50 -17.62 4.40
CA GLU A 60 7.49 -18.42 5.09
C GLU A 60 6.14 -18.41 4.33
N ALA A 61 5.67 -17.24 3.96
CA ALA A 61 4.40 -17.09 3.22
C ALA A 61 4.50 -17.71 1.81
N LEU A 62 5.66 -17.56 1.15
CA LEU A 62 5.90 -18.21 -0.15
C LEU A 62 5.88 -19.73 -0.04
N LEU A 63 6.47 -20.31 1.01
CA LEU A 63 6.44 -21.75 1.26
C LEU A 63 5.01 -22.24 1.53
N GLU A 64 4.22 -21.52 2.32
CA GLU A 64 2.82 -21.86 2.56
C GLU A 64 1.98 -21.81 1.28
N MET A 65 2.20 -20.81 0.43
CA MET A 65 1.48 -20.65 -0.84
C MET A 65 1.97 -21.60 -1.94
N ALA A 66 3.20 -22.09 -1.87
CA ALA A 66 3.78 -23.03 -2.84
C ALA A 66 3.02 -24.39 -2.91
N HIS A 67 2.30 -24.75 -1.84
CA HIS A 67 1.45 -25.95 -1.80
C HIS A 67 0.03 -25.72 -2.32
N GLN A 68 -0.30 -24.48 -2.70
CA GLN A 68 -1.57 -24.09 -3.28
C GLN A 68 -1.39 -23.96 -4.79
N ASP A 69 -2.38 -24.42 -5.55
CA ASP A 69 -2.35 -24.30 -7.03
C ASP A 69 -2.62 -22.85 -7.46
N ARG A 70 -1.66 -21.97 -7.17
CA ARG A 70 -1.71 -20.52 -7.46
C ARG A 70 -0.65 -20.15 -8.48
N SER A 71 -1.00 -19.26 -9.40
CA SER A 71 -0.04 -18.63 -10.29
C SER A 71 0.88 -17.70 -9.52
N PRO A 72 2.10 -17.41 -10.03
CA PRO A 72 3.00 -16.43 -9.42
C PRO A 72 2.36 -15.05 -9.22
N GLN A 73 1.45 -14.65 -10.10
CA GLN A 73 0.77 -13.38 -10.02
C GLN A 73 -0.25 -13.36 -8.85
N GLU A 74 -0.99 -14.44 -8.64
CA GLU A 74 -1.91 -14.58 -7.50
C GLU A 74 -1.16 -14.61 -6.17
N VAL A 75 0.03 -15.23 -6.13
CA VAL A 75 0.89 -15.20 -4.95
C VAL A 75 1.39 -13.79 -4.67
N PHE A 76 1.92 -13.11 -5.69
CA PHE A 76 2.37 -11.72 -5.57
C PHE A 76 1.27 -10.80 -5.05
N GLU A 77 0.08 -10.89 -5.63
CA GLU A 77 -1.07 -10.07 -5.23
C GLU A 77 -1.50 -10.36 -3.78
N ALA A 78 -1.55 -11.63 -3.39
CA ALA A 78 -1.91 -12.00 -2.02
C ALA A 78 -0.93 -11.39 -1.00
N LEU A 79 0.38 -11.47 -1.27
CA LEU A 79 1.40 -10.86 -0.41
C LEU A 79 1.29 -9.34 -0.35
N ALA A 80 1.01 -8.69 -1.49
CA ALA A 80 0.82 -7.25 -1.54
C ALA A 80 -0.42 -6.81 -0.75
N ILE A 81 -1.54 -7.53 -0.88
CA ILE A 81 -2.78 -7.25 -0.13
C ILE A 81 -2.53 -7.38 1.37
N GLU A 82 -1.87 -8.45 1.84
CA GLU A 82 -1.54 -8.64 3.25
C GLU A 82 -0.72 -7.47 3.81
N ASP A 83 0.32 -7.05 3.08
CA ASP A 83 1.20 -5.97 3.55
C ASP A 83 0.48 -4.61 3.55
N ILE A 84 -0.36 -4.32 2.56
CA ILE A 84 -1.18 -3.09 2.54
C ILE A 84 -2.22 -3.11 3.66
N GLN A 85 -2.86 -4.23 3.92
CA GLN A 85 -3.80 -4.36 5.05
C GLN A 85 -3.10 -4.07 6.38
N ALA A 86 -1.91 -4.66 6.61
CA ALA A 86 -1.14 -4.43 7.83
C ALA A 86 -0.68 -2.96 7.96
N ALA A 87 -0.26 -2.33 6.87
CA ALA A 87 0.09 -0.92 6.86
C ALA A 87 -1.13 -0.02 7.12
N ALA A 88 -2.28 -0.32 6.51
CA ALA A 88 -3.52 0.40 6.73
C ALA A 88 -3.99 0.30 8.19
N ASP A 89 -3.83 -0.87 8.81
CA ASP A 89 -4.16 -1.07 10.22
C ASP A 89 -3.29 -0.19 11.15
N LEU A 90 -1.99 -0.04 10.86
CA LEU A 90 -1.11 0.88 11.58
C LEU A 90 -1.46 2.37 11.36
N LEU A 91 -1.92 2.72 10.16
CA LEU A 91 -2.34 4.08 9.81
C LEU A 91 -3.77 4.42 10.28
N ARG A 92 -4.56 3.41 10.65
CA ARG A 92 -5.95 3.56 11.06
C ARG A 92 -6.20 4.61 12.15
N PRO A 93 -5.37 4.74 13.20
CA PRO A 93 -5.56 5.78 14.20
C PRO A 93 -5.46 7.20 13.63
N ILE A 94 -4.67 7.41 12.57
CA ILE A 94 -4.60 8.71 11.89
C ILE A 94 -5.90 8.95 11.12
N TYR A 95 -6.35 7.96 10.35
CA TYR A 95 -7.59 8.03 9.60
C TYR A 95 -8.78 8.40 10.50
N ASP A 96 -8.93 7.70 11.62
CA ASP A 96 -10.05 7.91 12.54
C ASP A 96 -10.01 9.32 13.17
N ARG A 97 -8.84 9.80 13.66
CA ARG A 97 -8.74 11.13 14.27
C ARG A 97 -8.84 12.28 13.28
N THR A 98 -8.55 12.04 12.00
CA THR A 98 -8.67 13.05 10.94
C THR A 98 -10.03 12.99 10.22
N ASN A 99 -10.95 12.13 10.67
CA ASN A 99 -12.24 11.90 10.01
C ASN A 99 -12.08 11.56 8.51
N GLY A 100 -11.10 10.72 8.17
CA GLY A 100 -10.85 10.27 6.81
C GLY A 100 -10.09 11.28 5.92
N ASN A 101 -9.53 12.35 6.47
CA ASN A 101 -8.75 13.29 5.67
C ASN A 101 -7.30 12.85 5.43
N ASP A 102 -6.79 11.88 6.21
CA ASP A 102 -5.44 11.31 6.09
C ASP A 102 -5.40 9.88 6.66
N GLY A 103 -4.24 9.23 6.70
CA GLY A 103 -4.10 7.90 7.28
C GLY A 103 -4.33 6.76 6.29
N TYR A 104 -3.97 6.95 5.02
CA TYR A 104 -4.20 5.97 3.97
C TYR A 104 -2.95 5.15 3.60
N ALA A 105 -3.19 3.91 3.18
CA ALA A 105 -2.24 3.10 2.42
C ALA A 105 -2.77 2.88 1.00
N SER A 106 -1.89 2.89 -0.01
CA SER A 106 -2.33 2.71 -1.40
C SER A 106 -1.70 1.51 -2.08
N LEU A 107 -2.52 0.81 -2.88
CA LEU A 107 -2.13 -0.25 -3.81
C LEU A 107 -2.42 0.22 -5.24
N GLU A 108 -1.69 -0.30 -6.21
CA GLU A 108 -1.85 0.06 -7.63
C GLU A 108 -2.45 -1.11 -8.41
N VAL A 109 -3.36 -0.82 -9.35
CA VAL A 109 -3.84 -1.81 -10.32
C VAL A 109 -2.70 -2.31 -11.21
N SER A 110 -2.91 -3.42 -11.91
CA SER A 110 -1.93 -3.93 -12.87
C SER A 110 -1.58 -2.88 -13.93
N PRO A 111 -0.29 -2.62 -14.20
CA PRO A 111 0.14 -1.68 -15.24
C PRO A 111 -0.30 -2.12 -16.66
N HIS A 112 -0.63 -3.39 -16.84
CA HIS A 112 -1.15 -3.90 -18.13
C HIS A 112 -2.53 -3.33 -18.49
N LEU A 113 -3.25 -2.76 -17.52
CA LEU A 113 -4.56 -2.14 -17.70
C LEU A 113 -4.47 -0.64 -18.08
N ALA A 114 -3.28 -0.09 -18.25
CA ALA A 114 -3.05 1.34 -18.47
C ALA A 114 -3.86 1.95 -19.63
N HIS A 115 -4.24 1.13 -20.62
CA HIS A 115 -5.02 1.53 -21.80
C HIS A 115 -6.37 0.80 -21.89
N ASP A 116 -6.87 0.27 -20.78
CA ASP A 116 -8.17 -0.40 -20.68
C ASP A 116 -8.97 0.19 -19.53
N THR A 117 -9.85 1.14 -19.82
CA THR A 117 -10.70 1.81 -18.82
C THR A 117 -11.59 0.81 -18.06
N ALA A 118 -12.26 -0.09 -18.80
CA ALA A 118 -13.19 -1.03 -18.17
C ALA A 118 -12.46 -2.04 -17.26
N GLY A 119 -11.33 -2.56 -17.73
CA GLY A 119 -10.47 -3.44 -16.95
C GLY A 119 -9.89 -2.73 -15.72
N THR A 120 -9.47 -1.48 -15.84
CA THR A 120 -8.97 -0.66 -14.73
C THR A 120 -10.03 -0.45 -13.65
N ILE A 121 -11.27 -0.13 -14.02
CA ILE A 121 -12.39 0.05 -13.09
C ILE A 121 -12.67 -1.27 -12.35
N ALA A 122 -12.86 -2.35 -13.10
CA ALA A 122 -13.16 -3.66 -12.52
C ALA A 122 -12.07 -4.14 -11.54
N GLU A 123 -10.81 -3.94 -11.91
CA GLU A 123 -9.67 -4.30 -11.07
C GLU A 123 -9.57 -3.43 -9.81
N ALA A 124 -9.80 -2.11 -9.95
CA ALA A 124 -9.81 -1.20 -8.80
C ALA A 124 -10.90 -1.57 -7.78
N GLU A 125 -12.11 -1.86 -8.24
CA GLU A 125 -13.22 -2.31 -7.38
C GLU A 125 -12.90 -3.64 -6.70
N ARG A 126 -12.33 -4.59 -7.44
CA ARG A 126 -11.93 -5.91 -6.93
C ARG A 126 -10.86 -5.77 -5.85
N LEU A 127 -9.80 -5.00 -6.09
CA LEU A 127 -8.71 -4.76 -5.14
C LEU A 127 -9.20 -4.02 -3.90
N PHE A 128 -10.04 -3.00 -4.07
CA PHE A 128 -10.62 -2.27 -2.94
C PHE A 128 -11.45 -3.21 -2.05
N GLY A 129 -12.26 -4.08 -2.65
CA GLY A 129 -12.99 -5.11 -1.93
C GLY A 129 -12.10 -6.12 -1.21
N ALA A 130 -11.02 -6.59 -1.87
CA ALA A 130 -10.07 -7.53 -1.28
C ALA A 130 -9.27 -6.92 -0.11
N LEU A 131 -8.90 -5.65 -0.20
CA LEU A 131 -8.22 -4.93 0.88
C LEU A 131 -9.10 -4.78 2.13
N ASN A 132 -10.40 -4.65 1.96
CA ASN A 132 -11.40 -4.61 3.05
C ASN A 132 -10.97 -3.73 4.25
N ARG A 133 -10.48 -2.53 3.95
CA ARG A 133 -10.11 -1.49 4.92
C ARG A 133 -10.65 -0.14 4.45
N PRO A 134 -11.20 0.71 5.33
CA PRO A 134 -11.75 2.00 4.94
C PRO A 134 -10.69 3.03 4.54
N ASN A 135 -9.45 2.83 4.97
CA ASN A 135 -8.33 3.73 4.77
C ASN A 135 -7.33 3.20 3.75
N VAL A 136 -7.85 2.69 2.64
CA VAL A 136 -7.05 2.30 1.47
C VAL A 136 -7.45 3.12 0.26
N MET A 137 -6.48 3.30 -0.65
CA MET A 137 -6.69 3.89 -1.96
C MET A 137 -6.17 2.93 -3.02
N VAL A 138 -6.88 2.82 -4.13
CA VAL A 138 -6.38 2.10 -5.30
C VAL A 138 -5.93 3.12 -6.33
N LYS A 139 -4.63 3.08 -6.66
CA LYS A 139 -4.03 3.94 -7.70
C LYS A 139 -4.28 3.34 -9.08
N VAL A 140 -4.52 4.22 -10.03
CA VAL A 140 -4.68 3.88 -11.44
C VAL A 140 -3.68 4.67 -12.30
N PRO A 141 -3.23 4.15 -13.45
CA PRO A 141 -2.37 4.89 -14.37
C PRO A 141 -3.05 6.17 -14.87
N ALA A 142 -2.33 7.29 -14.89
CA ALA A 142 -2.83 8.57 -15.40
C ALA A 142 -2.73 8.66 -16.94
N THR A 143 -3.17 7.63 -17.63
CA THR A 143 -3.36 7.61 -19.10
C THR A 143 -4.70 8.25 -19.46
N THR A 144 -4.95 8.50 -20.74
CA THR A 144 -6.27 8.97 -21.19
C THR A 144 -7.38 8.03 -20.75
N GLU A 145 -7.16 6.72 -20.84
CA GLU A 145 -8.10 5.67 -20.47
C GLU A 145 -8.24 5.52 -18.96
N GLY A 146 -7.17 5.79 -18.19
CA GLY A 146 -7.14 5.67 -16.74
C GLY A 146 -7.79 6.84 -15.99
N VAL A 147 -8.01 7.99 -16.65
CA VAL A 147 -8.64 9.19 -16.08
C VAL A 147 -10.02 9.48 -16.64
N SER A 148 -10.52 8.60 -17.53
CA SER A 148 -11.86 8.67 -18.10
C SER A 148 -12.87 8.07 -17.14
#